data_8e323c8011073c3bb45a45e96f20dcb0
#
_entry.id   8e323c8011073c3bb45a45e96f20dcb0
#
_cell.length_a   1.000
_cell.length_b   1.000
_cell.length_c   1.000
_cell.angle_alpha   90.00
_cell.angle_beta   90.00
_cell.angle_gamma   90.00
#
_symmetry.space_group_name_H-M   'P 1'
#
loop_
_entity.id
_entity.type
_entity.pdbx_description
1 polymer ?
#
loop_
_entity_poly.entity_id
_entity_poly.type
_entity_poly.pdbx_seq_one_letter_code
_entity_poly.pdbx_strand_id
1 'polypeptide(L)'
;MKQNPIVDFEIDRAAVRYLGDGLQRPECILAEPDGTLWSADARGGVVRLSPDGQQQVITQKHSGHFEVSASEARRYLEGTLPNGLAFARNGDILISNFGTDRLEIMSRDGASTVLADSIDGAPIGKVNFVLRDSRDRIWVTISTKVKNWMHALRADLADGYIVLYENGTFRIVAEGFHFTNEIRMDAKEEYMYIVETTGGCISRMRVSESGELRGREIFGPSTLGAGAWPDGIAFDSYGNLWGTCVYSDKLFVLTPEGDFKLLLDEGDARRVRALEEAFIRNAVTEDVLFATGRGIAPWMASVTFGGCDLKTVYIGSLKGSRIPSFRSPIAGLPMVHWTERMAAIS
;
A
#
# COMPACT_ATOMS: atom_id res chain seq x y z
N MET A 1 28.87 13.21 8.82
CA MET A 1 27.47 13.03 8.37
C MET A 1 26.58 13.40 9.54
N LYS A 2 25.42 14.04 9.33
CA LYS A 2 24.46 14.27 10.41
C LYS A 2 23.88 12.91 10.81
N GLN A 3 23.73 12.66 12.13
CA GLN A 3 23.11 11.45 12.63
C GLN A 3 21.70 11.29 12.04
N ASN A 4 21.31 10.07 11.67
CA ASN A 4 19.97 9.77 11.16
C ASN A 4 18.94 10.02 12.27
N PRO A 5 18.02 10.98 12.13
CA PRO A 5 17.09 11.33 13.20
C PRO A 5 16.13 10.21 13.58
N ILE A 6 15.99 9.16 12.73
CA ILE A 6 15.11 8.02 13.01
C ILE A 6 15.66 7.15 14.14
N VAL A 7 16.99 7.17 14.39
CA VAL A 7 17.63 6.26 15.34
C VAL A 7 17.06 6.45 16.77
N ASP A 8 16.89 7.71 17.19
CA ASP A 8 16.40 8.05 18.53
C ASP A 8 14.90 8.38 18.55
N PHE A 9 14.21 8.23 17.40
CA PHE A 9 12.80 8.58 17.31
C PHE A 9 11.91 7.51 17.95
N GLU A 10 10.96 7.95 18.75
CA GLU A 10 9.87 7.16 19.30
C GLU A 10 8.54 7.85 19.04
N ILE A 11 7.49 7.06 18.82
CA ILE A 11 6.15 7.59 18.58
C ILE A 11 5.49 7.87 19.93
N ASP A 12 5.18 9.14 20.16
CA ASP A 12 4.33 9.51 21.31
C ASP A 12 2.88 9.12 21.01
N ARG A 13 2.42 8.06 21.65
CA ARG A 13 1.05 7.55 21.50
C ARG A 13 -0.01 8.57 21.92
N ALA A 14 0.28 9.45 22.88
CA ALA A 14 -0.65 10.50 23.31
C ALA A 14 -0.80 11.60 22.25
N ALA A 15 0.17 11.73 21.36
CA ALA A 15 0.14 12.68 20.26
C ALA A 15 -0.53 12.13 18.99
N VAL A 16 -0.91 10.85 18.95
CA VAL A 16 -1.64 10.28 17.81
C VAL A 16 -2.99 10.96 17.68
N ARG A 17 -3.30 11.38 16.45
CA ARG A 17 -4.59 11.98 16.09
C ARG A 17 -5.28 11.09 15.06
N TYR A 18 -6.60 11.21 14.95
CA TYR A 18 -7.40 10.43 14.02
C TYR A 18 -8.16 11.34 13.08
N LEU A 19 -8.17 11.00 11.80
CA LEU A 19 -8.91 11.69 10.75
C LEU A 19 -9.96 10.76 10.14
N GLY A 20 -11.06 11.37 9.68
CA GLY A 20 -12.21 10.66 9.16
C GLY A 20 -12.98 9.91 10.25
N ASP A 21 -14.17 9.46 9.88
CA ASP A 21 -15.02 8.62 10.71
C ASP A 21 -15.87 7.72 9.81
N GLY A 22 -16.14 6.48 10.26
CA GLY A 22 -16.93 5.53 9.48
C GLY A 22 -16.31 5.18 8.11
N LEU A 23 -14.99 5.33 7.95
CA LEU A 23 -14.27 4.86 6.77
C LEU A 23 -14.35 3.34 6.69
N GLN A 24 -14.31 2.80 5.49
CA GLN A 24 -14.37 1.35 5.29
C GLN A 24 -13.15 0.87 4.53
N ARG A 25 -12.27 0.19 5.24
CA ARG A 25 -11.01 -0.31 4.70
C ARG A 25 -10.16 0.82 4.11
N PRO A 26 -9.80 1.87 4.90
CA PRO A 26 -8.94 2.95 4.45
C PRO A 26 -7.50 2.45 4.27
N GLU A 27 -7.27 1.65 3.25
CA GLU A 27 -6.02 0.93 3.05
C GLU A 27 -4.93 1.87 2.54
N CYS A 28 -5.07 2.43 1.35
CA CYS A 28 -4.11 3.36 0.77
C CYS A 28 -4.57 4.80 0.96
N ILE A 29 -3.63 5.68 1.26
CA ILE A 29 -3.88 7.11 1.48
C ILE A 29 -2.98 7.91 0.54
N LEU A 30 -3.57 8.83 -0.21
CA LEU A 30 -2.84 9.87 -0.95
C LEU A 30 -2.99 11.21 -0.23
N ALA A 31 -1.91 11.96 -0.11
CA ALA A 31 -1.91 13.31 0.44
C ALA A 31 -1.61 14.33 -0.66
N GLU A 32 -2.34 15.45 -0.65
CA GLU A 32 -2.07 16.59 -1.52
C GLU A 32 -1.41 17.75 -0.73
N PRO A 33 -0.67 18.65 -1.40
CA PRO A 33 0.03 19.76 -0.73
C PRO A 33 -0.89 20.72 0.03
N ASP A 34 -2.16 20.82 -0.37
CA ASP A 34 -3.18 21.63 0.30
C ASP A 34 -3.70 21.02 1.60
N GLY A 35 -3.25 19.79 1.94
CA GLY A 35 -3.68 19.03 3.11
C GLY A 35 -4.88 18.12 2.87
N THR A 36 -5.42 18.07 1.65
CA THR A 36 -6.47 17.11 1.29
C THR A 36 -5.91 15.69 1.30
N LEU A 37 -6.68 14.76 1.87
CA LEU A 37 -6.36 13.33 1.82
C LEU A 37 -7.41 12.60 0.97
N TRP A 38 -6.95 11.55 0.30
CA TRP A 38 -7.78 10.61 -0.44
C TRP A 38 -7.48 9.22 0.08
N SER A 39 -8.49 8.52 0.52
CA SER A 39 -8.36 7.17 1.06
C SER A 39 -9.15 6.20 0.22
N ALA A 40 -8.59 5.02 -0.05
CA ALA A 40 -9.35 3.89 -0.58
C ALA A 40 -10.55 3.59 0.33
N ASP A 41 -11.66 3.13 -0.25
CA ASP A 41 -12.86 2.80 0.53
C ASP A 41 -13.61 1.60 -0.08
N ALA A 42 -13.93 0.60 0.74
CA ALA A 42 -14.59 -0.62 0.32
C ALA A 42 -16.06 -0.46 -0.08
N ARG A 43 -16.61 0.75 -0.01
CA ARG A 43 -17.90 1.08 -0.66
C ARG A 43 -17.76 1.25 -2.17
N GLY A 44 -16.52 1.21 -2.66
CA GLY A 44 -16.17 1.29 -4.08
C GLY A 44 -15.79 2.69 -4.51
N GLY A 45 -14.51 2.96 -4.54
CA GLY A 45 -13.93 4.25 -4.88
C GLY A 45 -13.06 4.80 -3.75
N VAL A 46 -13.28 6.05 -3.37
CA VAL A 46 -12.45 6.75 -2.40
C VAL A 46 -13.26 7.62 -1.44
N VAL A 47 -12.65 7.96 -0.31
CA VAL A 47 -13.09 9.05 0.56
C VAL A 47 -12.12 10.21 0.43
N ARG A 48 -12.64 11.40 0.14
CA ARG A 48 -11.91 12.66 0.23
C ARG A 48 -12.10 13.26 1.62
N LEU A 49 -11.00 13.61 2.26
CA LEU A 49 -10.96 14.32 3.54
C LEU A 49 -10.33 15.69 3.30
N SER A 50 -11.10 16.77 3.43
CA SER A 50 -10.62 18.13 3.27
C SER A 50 -9.89 18.62 4.54
N PRO A 51 -8.99 19.62 4.43
CA PRO A 51 -8.25 20.15 5.58
C PRO A 51 -9.15 20.73 6.69
N ASP A 52 -10.35 21.18 6.35
CA ASP A 52 -11.37 21.66 7.28
C ASP A 52 -12.17 20.55 7.99
N GLY A 53 -11.80 19.28 7.72
CA GLY A 53 -12.42 18.09 8.31
C GLY A 53 -13.67 17.59 7.60
N GLN A 54 -14.07 18.19 6.47
CA GLN A 54 -15.18 17.65 5.69
C GLN A 54 -14.79 16.32 5.04
N GLN A 55 -15.73 15.37 5.07
CA GLN A 55 -15.57 14.03 4.52
C GLN A 55 -16.59 13.80 3.41
N GLN A 56 -16.12 13.33 2.26
CA GLN A 56 -16.96 13.00 1.12
C GLN A 56 -16.61 11.62 0.58
N VAL A 57 -17.59 10.71 0.55
CA VAL A 57 -17.47 9.42 -0.15
C VAL A 57 -17.74 9.64 -1.63
N ILE A 58 -16.82 9.21 -2.48
CA ILE A 58 -16.93 9.30 -3.94
C ILE A 58 -16.86 7.89 -4.48
N THR A 59 -18.02 7.33 -4.82
CA THR A 59 -18.13 5.97 -5.36
C THR A 59 -17.90 5.98 -6.86
N GLN A 60 -17.31 4.88 -7.35
CA GLN A 60 -17.10 4.66 -8.76
C GLN A 60 -18.45 4.54 -9.50
N LYS A 61 -18.59 5.26 -10.59
CA LYS A 61 -19.74 5.21 -11.49
C LYS A 61 -19.35 4.42 -12.73
N HIS A 62 -19.60 3.13 -12.71
CA HIS A 62 -19.37 2.25 -13.85
C HIS A 62 -20.60 2.07 -14.72
N SER A 63 -20.37 1.84 -16.01
CA SER A 63 -21.37 1.35 -16.94
C SER A 63 -21.62 -0.17 -16.82
N GLY A 64 -21.00 -0.86 -15.87
CA GLY A 64 -21.10 -2.31 -15.65
C GLY A 64 -21.25 -2.66 -14.17
N HIS A 65 -21.53 -3.92 -13.89
CA HIS A 65 -21.80 -4.42 -12.54
C HIS A 65 -20.66 -4.13 -11.57
N PHE A 66 -21.00 -3.35 -10.57
CA PHE A 66 -20.16 -3.02 -9.46
C PHE A 66 -20.78 -3.64 -8.20
N GLU A 67 -20.21 -4.75 -7.75
CA GLU A 67 -20.74 -5.44 -6.57
C GLU A 67 -20.04 -4.90 -5.31
N VAL A 68 -20.78 -4.10 -4.55
CA VAL A 68 -20.44 -3.87 -3.14
C VAL A 68 -20.84 -5.12 -2.37
N SER A 69 -19.94 -5.63 -1.51
CA SER A 69 -20.29 -6.78 -0.67
C SER A 69 -21.59 -6.54 0.11
N ALA A 70 -22.48 -7.51 0.09
CA ALA A 70 -23.81 -7.43 0.69
C ALA A 70 -23.78 -7.28 2.23
N SER A 71 -22.65 -7.62 2.89
CA SER A 71 -22.50 -7.48 4.33
C SER A 71 -21.21 -6.77 4.70
N GLU A 72 -21.25 -5.93 5.72
CA GLU A 72 -20.10 -5.21 6.24
C GLU A 72 -18.97 -6.15 6.69
N ALA A 73 -19.30 -7.29 7.26
CA ALA A 73 -18.34 -8.32 7.67
C ALA A 73 -17.58 -8.95 6.49
N ARG A 74 -18.19 -9.00 5.30
CA ARG A 74 -17.57 -9.58 4.10
C ARG A 74 -16.81 -8.56 3.25
N ARG A 75 -16.92 -7.26 3.52
CA ARG A 75 -16.22 -6.20 2.77
C ARG A 75 -14.69 -6.24 2.84
N TYR A 76 -14.13 -7.07 3.69
CA TYR A 76 -12.68 -7.30 3.75
C TYR A 76 -12.21 -8.40 2.79
N LEU A 77 -13.13 -9.20 2.27
CA LEU A 77 -12.84 -10.41 1.50
C LEU A 77 -13.41 -10.40 0.10
N GLU A 78 -14.55 -9.73 -0.10
CA GLU A 78 -15.36 -9.84 -1.31
C GLU A 78 -15.85 -8.48 -1.80
N GLY A 79 -16.25 -8.46 -3.06
CA GLY A 79 -16.78 -7.29 -3.73
C GLY A 79 -15.67 -6.37 -4.21
N THR A 80 -15.99 -5.09 -4.33
CA THR A 80 -14.99 -4.10 -4.66
C THR A 80 -14.10 -3.82 -3.47
N LEU A 81 -12.80 -3.92 -3.68
CA LEU A 81 -11.77 -3.64 -2.67
C LEU A 81 -10.70 -2.72 -3.27
N PRO A 82 -11.01 -1.42 -3.45
CA PRO A 82 -9.98 -0.44 -3.77
C PRO A 82 -8.83 -0.58 -2.78
N ASN A 83 -7.63 -0.73 -3.29
CA ASN A 83 -6.42 -1.03 -2.50
C ASN A 83 -5.41 0.09 -2.71
N GLY A 84 -4.43 -0.09 -3.58
CA GLY A 84 -3.46 0.93 -3.91
C GLY A 84 -4.06 2.07 -4.73
N LEU A 85 -3.65 3.29 -4.45
CA LEU A 85 -4.05 4.51 -5.14
C LEU A 85 -2.83 5.27 -5.66
N ALA A 86 -2.96 5.90 -6.83
CA ALA A 86 -2.02 6.90 -7.32
C ALA A 86 -2.76 7.99 -8.09
N PHE A 87 -2.19 9.19 -8.19
CA PHE A 87 -2.73 10.19 -9.10
C PHE A 87 -2.14 10.01 -10.51
N ALA A 88 -3.00 9.97 -11.51
CA ALA A 88 -2.63 10.18 -12.90
C ALA A 88 -2.17 11.64 -13.10
N ARG A 89 -1.47 11.92 -14.20
CA ARG A 89 -0.97 13.27 -14.50
C ARG A 89 -2.07 14.34 -14.57
N ASN A 90 -3.26 13.99 -15.09
CA ASN A 90 -4.41 14.88 -15.16
C ASN A 90 -5.13 15.07 -13.81
N GLY A 91 -4.67 14.39 -12.75
CA GLY A 91 -5.25 14.44 -11.41
C GLY A 91 -6.40 13.47 -11.16
N ASP A 92 -6.74 12.60 -12.10
CA ASP A 92 -7.61 11.45 -11.88
C ASP A 92 -6.92 10.44 -10.96
N ILE A 93 -7.69 9.52 -10.40
CA ILE A 93 -7.23 8.55 -9.42
C ILE A 93 -7.10 7.18 -10.10
N LEU A 94 -5.88 6.66 -10.15
CA LEU A 94 -5.63 5.26 -10.49
C LEU A 94 -5.95 4.40 -9.27
N ILE A 95 -6.69 3.32 -9.47
CA ILE A 95 -7.15 2.42 -8.43
C ILE A 95 -6.75 0.99 -8.76
N SER A 96 -5.93 0.39 -7.92
CA SER A 96 -5.75 -1.06 -7.90
C SER A 96 -6.92 -1.67 -7.15
N ASN A 97 -7.82 -2.33 -7.84
CA ASN A 97 -8.98 -2.96 -7.21
C ASN A 97 -8.71 -4.45 -6.99
N PHE A 98 -8.29 -4.76 -5.77
CA PHE A 98 -7.96 -6.13 -5.36
C PHE A 98 -9.16 -7.08 -5.38
N GLY A 99 -10.36 -6.54 -5.13
CA GLY A 99 -11.58 -7.36 -5.08
C GLY A 99 -12.07 -7.75 -6.46
N THR A 100 -11.97 -6.85 -7.43
CA THR A 100 -12.47 -7.05 -8.79
C THR A 100 -11.40 -7.50 -9.79
N ASP A 101 -10.15 -7.66 -9.35
CA ASP A 101 -9.01 -8.04 -10.19
C ASP A 101 -8.80 -7.03 -11.35
N ARG A 102 -8.81 -5.72 -11.04
CA ARG A 102 -8.77 -4.66 -12.05
C ARG A 102 -7.83 -3.53 -11.69
N LEU A 103 -7.17 -3.00 -12.69
CA LEU A 103 -6.63 -1.64 -12.66
C LEU A 103 -7.68 -0.70 -13.26
N GLU A 104 -8.02 0.34 -12.54
CA GLU A 104 -9.07 1.28 -12.92
C GLU A 104 -8.55 2.72 -12.84
N ILE A 105 -9.20 3.63 -13.58
CA ILE A 105 -9.01 5.08 -13.43
C ILE A 105 -10.34 5.73 -13.15
N MET A 106 -10.37 6.66 -12.20
CA MET A 106 -11.55 7.36 -11.76
C MET A 106 -11.29 8.86 -11.73
N SER A 107 -12.19 9.64 -12.34
CA SER A 107 -12.19 11.09 -12.16
C SER A 107 -12.62 11.48 -10.74
N ARG A 108 -12.32 12.71 -10.33
CA ARG A 108 -12.61 13.18 -8.97
C ARG A 108 -14.10 13.29 -8.64
N ASP A 109 -14.98 13.17 -9.63
CA ASP A 109 -16.44 13.11 -9.48
C ASP A 109 -17.02 11.68 -9.52
N GLY A 110 -16.14 10.69 -9.68
CA GLY A 110 -16.47 9.27 -9.62
C GLY A 110 -16.66 8.56 -10.96
N ALA A 111 -16.60 9.26 -12.12
CA ALA A 111 -16.65 8.57 -13.41
C ALA A 111 -15.43 7.66 -13.54
N SER A 112 -15.66 6.37 -13.82
CA SER A 112 -14.60 5.35 -13.73
C SER A 112 -14.60 4.42 -14.94
N THR A 113 -13.41 4.02 -15.37
CA THR A 113 -13.17 3.07 -16.45
C THR A 113 -12.12 2.05 -16.05
N VAL A 114 -12.25 0.82 -16.58
CA VAL A 114 -11.27 -0.23 -16.43
C VAL A 114 -10.11 0.02 -17.41
N LEU A 115 -8.89 0.06 -16.91
CA LEU A 115 -7.68 0.14 -17.72
C LEU A 115 -7.15 -1.24 -18.08
N ALA A 116 -7.20 -2.19 -17.15
CA ALA A 116 -6.80 -3.57 -17.38
C ALA A 116 -7.50 -4.52 -16.39
N ASP A 117 -7.90 -5.70 -16.89
CA ASP A 117 -8.35 -6.87 -16.14
C ASP A 117 -7.70 -8.16 -16.67
N SER A 118 -6.90 -8.03 -17.71
CA SER A 118 -6.21 -9.13 -18.40
C SER A 118 -4.89 -8.65 -18.98
N ILE A 119 -3.91 -9.56 -19.11
CA ILE A 119 -2.63 -9.34 -19.77
C ILE A 119 -2.37 -10.54 -20.68
N ASP A 120 -2.00 -10.28 -21.94
CA ASP A 120 -1.74 -11.31 -22.93
C ASP A 120 -2.89 -12.35 -23.07
N GLY A 121 -4.13 -11.90 -22.88
CA GLY A 121 -5.33 -12.72 -22.97
C GLY A 121 -5.63 -13.58 -21.72
N ALA A 122 -4.83 -13.49 -20.67
CA ALA A 122 -5.08 -14.16 -19.40
C ALA A 122 -5.58 -13.17 -18.33
N PRO A 123 -6.45 -13.61 -17.37
CA PRO A 123 -6.85 -12.77 -16.25
C PRO A 123 -5.63 -12.23 -15.50
N ILE A 124 -5.67 -10.95 -15.14
CA ILE A 124 -4.54 -10.26 -14.49
C ILE A 124 -4.23 -10.77 -13.08
N GLY A 125 -5.23 -11.32 -12.37
CA GLY A 125 -5.08 -11.73 -10.97
C GLY A 125 -5.32 -10.59 -9.98
N LYS A 126 -4.87 -10.74 -8.73
CA LYS A 126 -5.14 -9.81 -7.63
C LYS A 126 -4.33 -8.53 -7.77
N VAL A 127 -4.93 -7.50 -8.35
CA VAL A 127 -4.31 -6.16 -8.54
C VAL A 127 -4.23 -5.47 -7.19
N ASN A 128 -3.00 -5.30 -6.67
CA ASN A 128 -2.79 -4.84 -5.30
C ASN A 128 -2.41 -3.36 -5.22
N PHE A 129 -1.38 -2.96 -5.92
CA PHE A 129 -0.85 -1.60 -5.80
C PHE A 129 -0.57 -0.96 -7.16
N VAL A 130 -0.64 0.36 -7.20
CA VAL A 130 -0.31 1.17 -8.39
C VAL A 130 0.62 2.31 -8.01
N LEU A 131 1.67 2.53 -8.80
CA LEU A 131 2.61 3.63 -8.66
C LEU A 131 2.78 4.33 -10.01
N ARG A 132 2.78 5.66 -10.02
CA ARG A 132 3.19 6.46 -11.17
C ARG A 132 4.57 7.05 -10.90
N ASP A 133 5.50 6.89 -11.83
CA ASP A 133 6.85 7.44 -11.76
C ASP A 133 6.98 8.82 -12.44
N SER A 134 8.16 9.43 -12.36
CA SER A 134 8.45 10.76 -12.92
C SER A 134 8.38 10.82 -14.45
N ARG A 135 8.45 9.67 -15.12
CA ARG A 135 8.32 9.53 -16.58
C ARG A 135 6.88 9.26 -17.02
N ASP A 136 5.92 9.32 -16.08
CA ASP A 136 4.50 9.03 -16.29
C ASP A 136 4.20 7.55 -16.63
N ARG A 137 5.11 6.66 -16.28
CA ARG A 137 4.89 5.22 -16.39
C ARG A 137 4.08 4.75 -15.18
N ILE A 138 3.18 3.80 -15.41
CA ILE A 138 2.33 3.22 -14.37
C ILE A 138 2.82 1.81 -14.07
N TRP A 139 3.22 1.59 -12.83
CA TRP A 139 3.68 0.32 -12.31
C TRP A 139 2.59 -0.30 -11.44
N VAL A 140 2.30 -1.57 -11.67
CA VAL A 140 1.20 -2.28 -11.00
C VAL A 140 1.71 -3.58 -10.42
N THR A 141 1.39 -3.83 -9.15
CA THR A 141 1.70 -5.11 -8.53
C THR A 141 0.50 -6.03 -8.55
N ILE A 142 0.77 -7.29 -8.82
CA ILE A 142 -0.19 -8.38 -8.76
C ILE A 142 0.25 -9.33 -7.65
N SER A 143 -0.56 -9.44 -6.61
CA SER A 143 -0.18 -10.26 -5.45
C SER A 143 -0.13 -11.73 -5.78
N THR A 144 -1.10 -12.22 -6.53
CA THR A 144 -1.24 -13.65 -6.87
C THR A 144 -2.20 -13.83 -8.06
N LYS A 145 -2.01 -14.91 -8.78
CA LYS A 145 -2.96 -15.39 -9.82
C LYS A 145 -4.10 -16.24 -9.23
N VAL A 146 -4.02 -16.58 -7.94
CA VAL A 146 -5.03 -17.38 -7.25
C VAL A 146 -6.28 -16.55 -7.00
N LYS A 147 -7.43 -16.99 -7.54
CA LYS A 147 -8.69 -16.26 -7.47
C LYS A 147 -9.15 -16.00 -6.03
N ASN A 148 -9.13 -17.01 -5.18
CA ASN A 148 -9.34 -16.84 -3.74
C ASN A 148 -8.00 -16.55 -3.07
N TRP A 149 -7.69 -15.30 -2.83
CA TRP A 149 -6.44 -14.82 -2.29
C TRP A 149 -6.05 -15.45 -0.94
N MET A 150 -7.03 -15.89 -0.13
CA MET A 150 -6.76 -16.61 1.12
C MET A 150 -5.94 -17.88 0.89
N HIS A 151 -6.15 -18.56 -0.24
CA HIS A 151 -5.39 -19.75 -0.60
C HIS A 151 -3.95 -19.44 -1.07
N ALA A 152 -3.66 -18.15 -1.31
CA ALA A 152 -2.31 -17.70 -1.64
C ALA A 152 -1.48 -17.32 -0.40
N LEU A 153 -2.08 -17.32 0.80
CA LEU A 153 -1.36 -17.08 2.05
C LEU A 153 -0.59 -18.35 2.46
N ARG A 154 0.48 -18.65 1.73
CA ARG A 154 1.32 -19.83 1.89
C ARG A 154 2.77 -19.55 1.49
N ALA A 155 3.71 -20.18 2.20
CA ALA A 155 5.13 -19.90 2.02
C ALA A 155 5.73 -20.44 0.72
N ASP A 156 5.11 -21.47 0.13
CA ASP A 156 5.61 -22.19 -1.05
C ASP A 156 5.06 -21.61 -2.38
N LEU A 157 4.32 -20.49 -2.34
CA LEU A 157 3.76 -19.85 -3.53
C LEU A 157 4.47 -18.53 -3.81
N ALA A 158 5.02 -18.40 -5.02
CA ALA A 158 5.67 -17.20 -5.52
C ALA A 158 5.18 -16.88 -6.93
N ASP A 159 3.88 -16.60 -7.07
CA ASP A 159 3.21 -16.31 -8.34
C ASP A 159 2.90 -14.82 -8.54
N GLY A 160 3.32 -13.97 -7.60
CA GLY A 160 3.20 -12.54 -7.69
C GLY A 160 4.11 -11.94 -8.76
N TYR A 161 3.71 -10.82 -9.34
CA TYR A 161 4.45 -10.18 -10.42
C TYR A 161 4.20 -8.68 -10.51
N ILE A 162 5.01 -7.99 -11.32
CA ILE A 162 4.95 -6.55 -11.55
C ILE A 162 4.71 -6.30 -13.04
N VAL A 163 3.76 -5.41 -13.31
CA VAL A 163 3.37 -4.96 -14.64
C VAL A 163 3.77 -3.51 -14.81
N LEU A 164 4.26 -3.17 -15.98
CA LEU A 164 4.49 -1.81 -16.42
C LEU A 164 3.52 -1.46 -17.55
N TYR A 165 2.81 -0.35 -17.37
CA TYR A 165 2.02 0.29 -18.42
C TYR A 165 2.73 1.55 -18.90
N GLU A 166 3.02 1.58 -20.17
CA GLU A 166 3.68 2.68 -20.85
C GLU A 166 3.22 2.76 -22.31
N ASN A 167 2.93 3.96 -22.80
CA ASN A 167 2.53 4.20 -24.20
C ASN A 167 1.38 3.31 -24.70
N GLY A 168 0.37 3.06 -23.86
CA GLY A 168 -0.80 2.25 -24.20
C GLY A 168 -0.58 0.73 -24.15
N THR A 169 0.58 0.27 -23.67
CA THR A 169 0.94 -1.14 -23.64
C THR A 169 1.24 -1.61 -22.22
N PHE A 170 0.66 -2.76 -21.84
CA PHE A 170 1.00 -3.46 -20.60
C PHE A 170 2.04 -4.55 -20.89
N ARG A 171 3.03 -4.68 -20.01
CA ARG A 171 4.01 -5.77 -20.07
C ARG A 171 4.41 -6.23 -18.68
N ILE A 172 4.61 -7.52 -18.47
CA ILE A 172 5.17 -8.07 -17.24
C ILE A 172 6.68 -7.77 -17.25
N VAL A 173 7.19 -7.19 -16.16
CA VAL A 173 8.59 -6.76 -16.04
C VAL A 173 9.38 -7.51 -14.97
N ALA A 174 8.70 -8.17 -14.05
CA ALA A 174 9.31 -9.07 -13.06
C ALA A 174 8.26 -10.02 -12.50
N GLU A 175 8.67 -11.24 -12.15
CA GLU A 175 7.81 -12.30 -11.63
C GLU A 175 8.48 -13.06 -10.48
N GLY A 176 7.74 -13.97 -9.85
CA GLY A 176 8.26 -14.88 -8.84
C GLY A 176 8.39 -14.23 -7.47
N PHE A 177 7.44 -13.35 -7.10
CA PHE A 177 7.38 -12.74 -5.78
C PHE A 177 6.38 -13.47 -4.88
N HIS A 178 6.67 -13.45 -3.59
CA HIS A 178 5.81 -14.04 -2.57
C HIS A 178 4.73 -13.06 -2.12
N PHE A 179 3.57 -13.07 -2.80
CA PHE A 179 2.45 -12.17 -2.56
C PHE A 179 2.89 -10.71 -2.63
N THR A 180 3.15 -10.24 -3.88
CA THR A 180 3.62 -8.87 -4.15
C THR A 180 2.61 -7.85 -3.62
N ASN A 181 3.08 -6.91 -2.83
CA ASN A 181 2.26 -5.84 -2.25
C ASN A 181 2.72 -4.46 -2.74
N GLU A 182 2.90 -3.48 -1.86
CA GLU A 182 3.31 -2.15 -2.29
C GLU A 182 4.72 -2.11 -2.90
N ILE A 183 4.94 -1.15 -3.75
CA ILE A 183 6.24 -0.81 -4.34
C ILE A 183 6.51 0.67 -4.14
N ARG A 184 7.78 1.02 -3.97
CA ARG A 184 8.26 2.41 -4.00
C ARG A 184 9.59 2.49 -4.72
N MET A 185 9.84 3.63 -5.34
CA MET A 185 11.15 3.96 -5.88
C MET A 185 11.92 4.86 -4.92
N ASP A 186 13.23 4.76 -4.93
CA ASP A 186 14.09 5.70 -4.23
C ASP A 186 14.02 7.10 -4.88
N ALA A 187 14.66 8.09 -4.25
CA ALA A 187 14.62 9.49 -4.69
C ALA A 187 15.12 9.73 -6.11
N LYS A 188 15.91 8.83 -6.67
CA LYS A 188 16.47 8.92 -8.01
C LYS A 188 15.76 8.00 -9.03
N GLU A 189 14.81 7.20 -8.56
CA GLU A 189 14.15 6.15 -9.35
C GLU A 189 15.16 5.14 -9.96
N GLU A 190 16.31 4.94 -9.26
CA GLU A 190 17.32 3.96 -9.66
C GLU A 190 16.97 2.55 -9.18
N TYR A 191 16.25 2.45 -8.04
CA TYR A 191 15.79 1.19 -7.46
C TYR A 191 14.30 1.22 -7.17
N MET A 192 13.65 0.11 -7.46
CA MET A 192 12.31 -0.20 -6.99
C MET A 192 12.41 -1.14 -5.79
N TYR A 193 11.77 -0.78 -4.69
CA TYR A 193 11.61 -1.59 -3.49
C TYR A 193 10.26 -2.26 -3.53
N ILE A 194 10.23 -3.55 -3.22
CA ILE A 194 9.09 -4.43 -3.47
C ILE A 194 8.78 -5.16 -2.19
N VAL A 195 7.55 -5.05 -1.73
CA VAL A 195 7.05 -5.79 -0.57
C VAL A 195 6.66 -7.20 -0.98
N GLU A 196 7.19 -8.18 -0.26
CA GLU A 196 6.82 -9.59 -0.37
C GLU A 196 6.15 -10.04 0.93
N THR A 197 4.82 -9.95 0.97
CA THR A 197 4.05 -10.15 2.21
C THR A 197 4.26 -11.55 2.79
N THR A 198 4.07 -12.60 2.00
CA THR A 198 4.26 -13.97 2.48
C THR A 198 5.73 -14.40 2.51
N GLY A 199 6.60 -13.62 1.89
CA GLY A 199 8.06 -13.76 2.01
C GLY A 199 8.61 -13.14 3.28
N GLY A 200 7.85 -12.26 3.95
CA GLY A 200 8.27 -11.59 5.18
C GLY A 200 9.47 -10.66 5.00
N CYS A 201 9.68 -10.11 3.80
CA CYS A 201 10.85 -9.31 3.46
C CYS A 201 10.55 -8.18 2.47
N ILE A 202 11.53 -7.31 2.30
CA ILE A 202 11.56 -6.29 1.26
C ILE A 202 12.63 -6.67 0.24
N SER A 203 12.26 -6.81 -1.02
CA SER A 203 13.20 -6.94 -2.12
C SER A 203 13.44 -5.58 -2.80
N ARG A 204 14.58 -5.44 -3.50
CA ARG A 204 14.77 -4.32 -4.42
C ARG A 204 15.35 -4.78 -5.74
N MET A 205 15.08 -4.03 -6.78
CA MET A 205 15.60 -4.27 -8.14
C MET A 205 16.00 -2.95 -8.78
N ARG A 206 17.05 -2.98 -9.61
CA ARG A 206 17.44 -1.81 -10.42
C ARG A 206 16.39 -1.56 -11.51
N VAL A 207 16.05 -0.29 -11.68
CA VAL A 207 15.13 0.19 -12.73
C VAL A 207 15.96 0.74 -13.89
N SER A 208 15.81 0.16 -15.09
CA SER A 208 16.45 0.69 -16.28
C SER A 208 15.65 1.85 -16.89
N GLU A 209 16.26 2.58 -17.82
CA GLU A 209 15.56 3.63 -18.58
C GLU A 209 14.37 3.10 -19.37
N SER A 210 14.47 1.86 -19.88
CA SER A 210 13.37 1.17 -20.58
C SER A 210 12.32 0.57 -19.65
N GLY A 211 12.43 0.74 -18.34
CA GLY A 211 11.51 0.17 -17.35
C GLY A 211 11.69 -1.33 -17.11
N GLU A 212 12.86 -1.89 -17.41
CA GLU A 212 13.20 -3.26 -17.01
C GLU A 212 13.66 -3.29 -15.57
N LEU A 213 13.27 -4.32 -14.85
CA LEU A 213 13.71 -4.59 -13.48
C LEU A 213 14.79 -5.69 -13.50
N ARG A 214 15.93 -5.44 -12.85
CA ARG A 214 17.08 -6.36 -12.86
C ARG A 214 17.74 -6.47 -11.49
N GLY A 215 18.36 -7.62 -11.24
CA GLY A 215 19.21 -7.82 -10.07
C GLY A 215 18.45 -7.81 -8.76
N ARG A 216 17.40 -8.67 -8.66
CA ARG A 216 16.63 -8.82 -7.43
C ARG A 216 17.52 -9.21 -6.26
N GLU A 217 17.47 -8.46 -5.19
CA GLU A 217 18.13 -8.72 -3.93
C GLU A 217 17.23 -8.34 -2.75
N ILE A 218 17.42 -8.95 -1.59
CA ILE A 218 16.72 -8.56 -0.37
C ILE A 218 17.38 -7.28 0.17
N PHE A 219 16.55 -6.31 0.56
CA PHE A 219 16.98 -5.08 1.23
C PHE A 219 16.64 -5.17 2.73
N GLY A 220 17.66 -5.02 3.56
CA GLY A 220 17.56 -5.20 5.00
C GLY A 220 17.72 -6.67 5.43
N PRO A 221 17.12 -7.09 6.54
CA PRO A 221 17.22 -8.46 7.02
C PRO A 221 16.49 -9.43 6.08
N SER A 222 16.98 -10.66 6.02
CA SER A 222 16.39 -11.74 5.19
C SER A 222 14.94 -12.04 5.55
N THR A 223 14.54 -11.73 6.78
CA THR A 223 13.15 -11.70 7.27
C THR A 223 13.01 -10.57 8.28
N LEU A 224 11.89 -9.87 8.24
CA LEU A 224 11.57 -8.79 9.18
C LEU A 224 11.15 -9.33 10.57
N GLY A 225 11.30 -10.62 10.81
CA GLY A 225 11.05 -11.30 12.07
C GLY A 225 9.72 -12.05 12.15
N ALA A 226 9.47 -12.68 13.27
CA ALA A 226 8.28 -13.49 13.48
C ALA A 226 7.00 -12.67 13.35
N GLY A 227 6.05 -13.19 12.58
CA GLY A 227 4.77 -12.53 12.30
C GLY A 227 4.92 -11.28 11.43
N ALA A 228 6.04 -11.08 10.77
CA ALA A 228 6.22 -9.96 9.87
C ALA A 228 5.63 -10.30 8.50
N TRP A 229 4.47 -9.70 8.23
CA TRP A 229 3.85 -9.69 6.91
C TRP A 229 3.81 -8.25 6.41
N PRO A 230 4.90 -7.79 5.76
CA PRO A 230 4.98 -6.42 5.26
C PRO A 230 3.89 -6.15 4.24
N ASP A 231 3.38 -4.91 4.23
CA ASP A 231 2.26 -4.50 3.39
C ASP A 231 2.57 -3.19 2.66
N GLY A 232 2.51 -2.04 3.33
CA GLY A 232 2.78 -0.75 2.74
C GLY A 232 4.17 -0.21 3.08
N ILE A 233 4.73 0.57 2.16
CA ILE A 233 6.04 1.21 2.35
C ILE A 233 6.06 2.65 1.85
N ALA A 234 6.90 3.51 2.46
CA ALA A 234 7.15 4.87 2.00
C ALA A 234 8.57 5.32 2.39
N PHE A 235 9.21 6.12 1.54
CA PHE A 235 10.49 6.73 1.87
C PHE A 235 10.33 8.06 2.61
N ASP A 236 11.24 8.33 3.53
CA ASP A 236 11.49 9.68 4.00
C ASP A 236 12.64 10.34 3.22
N SER A 237 12.85 11.64 3.43
CA SER A 237 13.85 12.42 2.70
C SER A 237 15.31 12.14 3.14
N TYR A 238 15.52 11.38 4.21
CA TYR A 238 16.83 10.88 4.59
C TYR A 238 17.18 9.60 3.82
N GLY A 239 16.17 8.93 3.27
CA GLY A 239 16.30 7.65 2.59
C GLY A 239 15.94 6.45 3.45
N ASN A 240 15.34 6.65 4.63
CA ASN A 240 14.78 5.53 5.38
C ASN A 240 13.51 5.03 4.70
N LEU A 241 13.34 3.72 4.64
CA LEU A 241 12.13 3.06 4.16
C LEU A 241 11.25 2.69 5.36
N TRP A 242 10.15 3.40 5.52
CA TRP A 242 9.12 3.08 6.50
C TRP A 242 8.22 1.98 5.96
N GLY A 243 7.79 1.06 6.82
CA GLY A 243 6.93 -0.03 6.40
C GLY A 243 5.99 -0.51 7.49
N THR A 244 4.88 -1.09 7.06
CA THR A 244 3.85 -1.69 7.92
C THR A 244 3.89 -3.20 7.85
N CYS A 245 3.38 -3.88 8.89
CA CYS A 245 3.09 -5.31 8.85
C CYS A 245 1.61 -5.52 9.18
N VAL A 246 0.86 -6.05 8.20
CA VAL A 246 -0.61 -6.01 8.20
C VAL A 246 -1.25 -6.80 9.33
N TYR A 247 -0.89 -8.05 9.54
CA TYR A 247 -1.61 -8.88 10.51
C TYR A 247 -1.03 -8.82 11.93
N SER A 248 0.13 -8.21 12.07
CA SER A 248 0.79 -8.03 13.37
C SER A 248 0.80 -6.59 13.86
N ASP A 249 0.13 -5.67 13.15
CA ASP A 249 -0.02 -4.25 13.51
C ASP A 249 1.32 -3.61 13.91
N LYS A 250 2.34 -3.78 13.05
CA LYS A 250 3.68 -3.24 13.28
C LYS A 250 3.97 -2.11 12.29
N LEU A 251 4.68 -1.10 12.78
CA LEU A 251 5.33 -0.09 11.96
C LEU A 251 6.83 -0.20 12.18
N PHE A 252 7.59 -0.31 11.10
CA PHE A 252 9.04 -0.43 11.13
C PHE A 252 9.71 0.57 10.20
N VAL A 253 11.03 0.70 10.32
CA VAL A 253 11.87 1.45 9.41
C VAL A 253 13.10 0.61 9.07
N LEU A 254 13.49 0.64 7.80
CA LEU A 254 14.81 0.21 7.35
C LEU A 254 15.65 1.47 7.03
N THR A 255 16.84 1.59 7.61
CA THR A 255 17.75 2.69 7.29
C THR A 255 18.29 2.56 5.86
N PRO A 256 18.95 3.57 5.28
CA PRO A 256 19.60 3.43 3.98
C PRO A 256 20.62 2.28 3.90
N GLU A 257 21.19 1.88 5.05
CA GLU A 257 22.10 0.75 5.19
C GLU A 257 21.37 -0.60 5.32
N GLY A 258 20.04 -0.58 5.50
CA GLY A 258 19.20 -1.75 5.69
C GLY A 258 19.03 -2.18 7.15
N ASP A 259 19.44 -1.36 8.12
CA ASP A 259 19.23 -1.67 9.54
C ASP A 259 17.76 -1.53 9.91
N PHE A 260 17.24 -2.53 10.60
CA PHE A 260 15.83 -2.60 11.02
C PHE A 260 15.60 -1.90 12.35
N LYS A 261 14.58 -1.04 12.39
CA LYS A 261 14.06 -0.44 13.62
C LYS A 261 12.54 -0.62 13.71
N LEU A 262 12.06 -1.20 14.81
CA LEU A 262 10.64 -1.28 15.12
C LEU A 262 10.19 0.02 15.79
N LEU A 263 9.16 0.68 15.25
CA LEU A 263 8.58 1.91 15.80
C LEU A 263 7.32 1.66 16.61
N LEU A 264 6.47 0.73 16.14
CA LEU A 264 5.27 0.28 16.84
C LEU A 264 5.14 -1.24 16.74
N ASP A 265 4.70 -1.87 17.83
CA ASP A 265 4.25 -3.26 17.88
C ASP A 265 2.97 -3.31 18.71
N GLU A 266 1.84 -3.47 18.06
CA GLU A 266 0.53 -3.45 18.68
C GLU A 266 -0.22 -4.77 18.51
N GLY A 267 0.44 -5.75 17.87
CA GLY A 267 -0.12 -7.07 17.64
C GLY A 267 -0.33 -7.85 18.93
N ASP A 268 -1.42 -8.62 18.96
CA ASP A 268 -1.60 -9.65 19.99
C ASP A 268 -0.65 -10.82 19.72
N ALA A 269 0.42 -10.93 20.48
CA ALA A 269 1.47 -11.92 20.27
C ALA A 269 0.97 -13.37 20.18
N ARG A 270 -0.10 -13.73 20.92
CA ARG A 270 -0.69 -15.07 20.87
C ARG A 270 -1.40 -15.33 19.55
N ARG A 271 -2.15 -14.34 19.04
CA ARG A 271 -2.91 -14.45 17.80
C ARG A 271 -1.98 -14.42 16.60
N VAL A 272 -0.99 -13.54 16.62
CA VAL A 272 0.06 -13.48 15.59
C VAL A 272 0.80 -14.81 15.50
N ARG A 273 1.17 -15.42 16.64
CA ARG A 273 1.80 -16.75 16.67
C ARG A 273 0.89 -17.84 16.09
N ALA A 274 -0.39 -17.84 16.46
CA ALA A 274 -1.36 -18.82 15.92
C ALA A 274 -1.50 -18.70 14.40
N LEU A 275 -1.48 -17.47 13.86
CA LEU A 275 -1.52 -17.22 12.43
C LEU A 275 -0.22 -17.68 11.75
N GLU A 276 0.94 -17.42 12.34
CA GLU A 276 2.23 -17.86 11.83
C GLU A 276 2.33 -19.41 11.79
N GLU A 277 1.88 -20.08 12.84
CA GLU A 277 1.80 -21.54 12.88
C GLU A 277 0.85 -22.10 11.82
N ALA A 278 -0.29 -21.44 11.57
CA ALA A 278 -1.21 -21.82 10.51
C ALA A 278 -0.59 -21.59 9.12
N PHE A 279 0.12 -20.48 8.93
CA PHE A 279 0.82 -20.16 7.70
C PHE A 279 1.90 -21.19 7.34
N ILE A 280 2.76 -21.55 8.30
CA ILE A 280 3.81 -22.57 8.11
C ILE A 280 3.21 -23.92 7.67
N ARG A 281 2.00 -24.24 8.13
CA ARG A 281 1.28 -25.48 7.76
C ARG A 281 0.41 -25.35 6.51
N ASN A 282 0.42 -24.21 5.82
CA ASN A 282 -0.50 -23.89 4.71
C ASN A 282 -1.98 -24.07 5.10
N ALA A 283 -2.35 -23.70 6.32
CA ALA A 283 -3.65 -23.92 6.93
C ALA A 283 -4.27 -22.62 7.48
N VAL A 284 -3.98 -21.49 6.84
CA VAL A 284 -4.58 -20.20 7.21
C VAL A 284 -6.08 -20.22 6.91
N THR A 285 -6.88 -19.95 7.93
CA THR A 285 -8.34 -19.83 7.84
C THR A 285 -8.79 -18.41 8.13
N GLU A 286 -10.02 -18.07 7.72
CA GLU A 286 -10.62 -16.77 8.03
C GLU A 286 -10.61 -16.50 9.54
N ASP A 287 -11.01 -17.44 10.38
CA ASP A 287 -11.07 -17.26 11.83
C ASP A 287 -9.71 -16.91 12.43
N VAL A 288 -8.66 -17.61 12.02
CA VAL A 288 -7.29 -17.36 12.51
C VAL A 288 -6.81 -15.99 12.04
N LEU A 289 -7.05 -15.65 10.78
CA LEU A 289 -6.66 -14.37 10.20
C LEU A 289 -7.42 -13.21 10.86
N PHE A 290 -8.73 -13.29 10.92
CA PHE A 290 -9.60 -12.23 11.46
C PHE A 290 -9.45 -12.06 12.98
N ALA A 291 -8.90 -13.03 13.69
CA ALA A 291 -8.56 -12.87 15.10
C ALA A 291 -7.48 -11.82 15.34
N THR A 292 -6.63 -11.52 14.34
CA THR A 292 -5.56 -10.50 14.43
C THR A 292 -6.09 -9.08 14.20
N GLY A 293 -5.25 -8.08 14.42
CA GLY A 293 -5.55 -6.66 14.16
C GLY A 293 -6.35 -5.99 15.28
N ARG A 294 -5.65 -5.26 16.17
CA ARG A 294 -6.26 -4.56 17.33
C ARG A 294 -5.64 -3.21 17.67
N GLY A 295 -4.56 -2.84 16.98
CA GLY A 295 -3.81 -1.63 17.25
C GLY A 295 -4.53 -0.35 16.86
N ILE A 296 -3.80 0.76 16.86
CA ILE A 296 -4.31 2.08 16.44
C ILE A 296 -4.80 2.09 15.00
N ALA A 297 -4.26 1.20 14.17
CA ALA A 297 -4.67 0.92 12.80
C ALA A 297 -4.79 -0.60 12.61
N PRO A 298 -5.93 -1.24 12.97
CA PRO A 298 -6.10 -2.69 12.89
C PRO A 298 -5.87 -3.22 11.47
N TRP A 299 -4.99 -4.19 11.30
CA TRP A 299 -4.43 -4.60 10.02
C TRP A 299 -3.77 -3.41 9.32
N MET A 300 -2.70 -2.93 9.95
CA MET A 300 -1.90 -1.80 9.48
C MET A 300 -1.37 -2.08 8.07
N ALA A 301 -1.87 -1.34 7.08
CA ALA A 301 -1.67 -1.65 5.67
C ALA A 301 -0.69 -0.69 4.99
N SER A 302 -0.93 0.61 5.03
CA SER A 302 -0.07 1.57 4.34
C SER A 302 0.53 2.62 5.28
N VAL A 303 1.58 3.26 4.81
CA VAL A 303 2.19 4.42 5.44
C VAL A 303 2.38 5.52 4.39
N THR A 304 1.92 6.74 4.70
CA THR A 304 1.98 7.88 3.78
C THR A 304 2.40 9.14 4.54
N PHE A 305 3.23 9.95 3.89
CA PHE A 305 3.63 11.26 4.40
C PHE A 305 2.78 12.37 3.76
N GLY A 306 2.40 13.36 4.56
CA GLY A 306 1.69 14.54 4.10
C GLY A 306 1.80 15.69 5.10
N GLY A 307 0.82 16.61 5.05
CA GLY A 307 0.93 17.91 5.68
C GLY A 307 1.84 18.84 4.88
N CYS A 308 1.74 20.15 5.05
CA CYS A 308 2.48 21.14 4.23
C CYS A 308 4.01 20.95 4.23
N ASP A 309 4.55 20.28 5.23
CA ASP A 309 5.98 20.01 5.42
C ASP A 309 6.35 18.53 5.24
N LEU A 310 5.42 17.70 4.77
CA LEU A 310 5.57 16.25 4.61
C LEU A 310 6.00 15.50 5.90
N LYS A 311 5.79 16.09 7.08
CA LYS A 311 6.16 15.45 8.35
C LYS A 311 5.00 14.78 9.08
N THR A 312 3.80 14.84 8.56
CA THR A 312 2.68 14.08 9.12
C THR A 312 2.63 12.71 8.48
N VAL A 313 2.75 11.69 9.30
CA VAL A 313 2.59 10.28 8.89
C VAL A 313 1.15 9.89 9.07
N TYR A 314 0.55 9.29 8.05
CA TYR A 314 -0.77 8.70 8.05
C TYR A 314 -0.64 7.20 7.88
N ILE A 315 -1.39 6.43 8.66
CA ILE A 315 -1.37 4.97 8.61
C ILE A 315 -2.70 4.47 8.04
N GLY A 316 -2.62 3.73 6.94
CA GLY A 316 -3.76 3.01 6.39
C GLY A 316 -4.06 1.72 7.14
N SER A 317 -5.29 1.25 7.02
CA SER A 317 -5.76 0.08 7.76
C SER A 317 -6.82 -0.67 6.98
N LEU A 318 -6.74 -1.99 6.97
CA LEU A 318 -7.77 -2.81 6.33
C LEU A 318 -9.02 -2.95 7.20
N LYS A 319 -8.91 -2.84 8.53
CA LYS A 319 -10.03 -3.01 9.48
C LYS A 319 -10.39 -1.74 10.25
N GLY A 320 -9.66 -0.65 10.02
CA GLY A 320 -9.91 0.62 10.67
C GLY A 320 -11.08 1.38 10.05
N SER A 321 -11.67 2.27 10.85
CA SER A 321 -12.72 3.22 10.42
C SER A 321 -12.27 4.67 10.49
N ARG A 322 -11.01 4.92 10.83
CA ARG A 322 -10.36 6.22 10.91
C ARG A 322 -8.88 6.07 10.54
N ILE A 323 -8.26 7.16 10.14
CA ILE A 323 -6.85 7.23 9.77
C ILE A 323 -6.06 7.79 10.95
N PRO A 324 -5.23 7.01 11.65
CA PRO A 324 -4.33 7.54 12.66
C PRO A 324 -3.17 8.31 12.00
N SER A 325 -2.72 9.36 12.67
CA SER A 325 -1.61 10.19 12.23
C SER A 325 -0.75 10.67 13.39
N PHE A 326 0.52 10.88 13.12
CA PHE A 326 1.49 11.43 14.07
C PHE A 326 2.60 12.19 13.34
N ARG A 327 3.48 12.88 14.08
CA ARG A 327 4.58 13.66 13.49
C ARG A 327 5.85 12.84 13.40
N SER A 328 6.47 12.85 12.22
CA SER A 328 7.81 12.31 11.98
C SER A 328 8.88 13.37 12.23
N PRO A 329 10.08 12.99 12.69
CA PRO A 329 11.23 13.92 12.79
C PRO A 329 11.77 14.32 11.41
N ILE A 330 11.49 13.52 10.36
CA ILE A 330 11.98 13.66 9.00
C ILE A 330 10.80 13.83 8.06
N ALA A 331 10.92 14.71 7.07
CA ALA A 331 9.91 14.84 6.02
C ALA A 331 9.87 13.58 5.14
N GLY A 332 8.70 13.18 4.65
CA GLY A 332 8.59 12.16 3.63
C GLY A 332 9.26 12.55 2.32
N LEU A 333 9.63 11.56 1.53
CA LEU A 333 10.04 11.78 0.15
C LEU A 333 8.78 12.17 -0.66
N PRO A 334 8.76 13.35 -1.32
CA PRO A 334 7.59 13.75 -2.08
C PRO A 334 7.34 12.78 -3.24
N MET A 335 6.10 12.34 -3.39
CA MET A 335 5.66 11.59 -4.56
C MET A 335 5.56 12.51 -5.78
N VAL A 336 5.56 11.92 -6.98
CA VAL A 336 5.55 12.67 -8.26
C VAL A 336 4.42 13.72 -8.32
N HIS A 337 3.20 13.35 -7.94
CA HIS A 337 2.06 14.28 -7.94
C HIS A 337 2.25 15.48 -6.99
N TRP A 338 3.00 15.31 -5.91
CA TRP A 338 3.29 16.38 -4.96
C TRP A 338 4.14 17.46 -5.60
N THR A 339 5.23 17.08 -6.28
CA THR A 339 6.12 18.00 -6.95
C THR A 339 5.45 18.70 -8.14
N GLU A 340 4.65 17.99 -8.92
CA GLU A 340 3.88 18.53 -10.03
C GLU A 340 2.87 19.61 -9.58
N ARG A 341 2.16 19.37 -8.47
CA ARG A 341 1.19 20.33 -7.93
C ARG A 341 1.84 21.55 -7.30
N MET A 342 2.97 21.37 -6.61
CA MET A 342 3.73 22.51 -6.09
C MET A 342 4.23 23.41 -7.21
N ALA A 343 4.70 22.84 -8.33
CA ALA A 343 5.10 23.61 -9.51
C ALA A 343 3.95 24.33 -10.22
N ALA A 344 2.73 23.83 -10.10
CA ALA A 344 1.53 24.48 -10.69
C ALA A 344 0.99 25.64 -9.83
N ILE A 345 1.41 25.75 -8.57
CA ILE A 345 1.00 26.81 -7.62
C ILE A 345 2.04 27.94 -7.58
N SER A 346 3.29 27.67 -7.95
CA SER A 346 4.40 28.63 -8.03
C SER A 346 4.38 29.40 -9.34
#